data_db0e99436ba8299930c7d0da11bf774c
#
_entry.id   db0e99436ba8299930c7d0da11bf774c
#
_cell.length_a   1.000
_cell.length_b   1.000
_cell.length_c   1.000
_cell.angle_alpha   90.00
_cell.angle_beta   90.00
_cell.angle_gamma   90.00
#
_symmetry.space_group_name_H-M   'P 1'
#
loop_
_entity.id
_entity.type
_entity.pdbx_description
1 polymer ?
#
loop_
_entity_poly.entity_id
_entity_poly.type
_entity_poly.pdbx_seq_one_letter_code
_entity_poly.pdbx_strand_id
1 'polypeptide(L)'
;MLSAANGGGVHHDHRGDYPPDQRYGNGGEEARQQQPSWQPPRDQVTHHPRGRRAHRSGPLEWTAAVVFTVLAVVVLVAAVAVLVVVLLLQPRAPYLAIRSARLDDLVYDPARGAWRRRFRWASPAENGNARSGATFSDFELRLVFHRVVIAILRADPFDVPPKGSLPLGYVVRSSGIPLDSSGMAAMEAALADGVVPFTVSGQASTRWKVGGLVPFKYWTRLRCDLRFFWPNGTAVDLSCSSKPKSKSS
;
A
#
# COMPACT_ATOMS: atom_id res chain seq x y z
N MET A 1 35.15 -43.89 9.18
CA MET A 1 35.52 -43.84 7.76
C MET A 1 34.75 -42.64 7.18
N LEU A 2 35.38 -41.50 7.11
CA LEU A 2 35.98 -40.82 5.96
C LEU A 2 34.92 -40.61 4.86
N SER A 3 34.59 -39.44 4.35
CA SER A 3 35.45 -38.35 3.89
C SER A 3 34.64 -37.07 3.63
N ALA A 4 35.28 -35.95 3.80
CA ALA A 4 34.88 -34.59 3.45
C ALA A 4 35.14 -34.28 1.96
N ALA A 5 34.39 -33.28 1.41
CA ALA A 5 34.83 -32.40 0.32
C ALA A 5 33.81 -31.22 0.30
N ASN A 6 34.08 -30.04 0.62
CA ASN A 6 35.01 -28.97 0.20
C ASN A 6 34.73 -28.46 -1.24
N GLY A 7 34.46 -27.18 -1.32
CA GLY A 7 34.40 -26.38 -2.56
C GLY A 7 33.38 -25.27 -2.39
N GLY A 8 33.66 -24.03 -2.24
CA GLY A 8 34.69 -23.16 -2.74
C GLY A 8 33.99 -21.87 -3.16
N GLY A 9 34.10 -20.80 -2.35
CA GLY A 9 33.51 -19.50 -2.62
C GLY A 9 34.26 -18.78 -3.74
N VAL A 10 33.54 -17.95 -4.48
CA VAL A 10 34.14 -16.93 -5.35
C VAL A 10 33.53 -15.57 -4.98
N HIS A 11 34.32 -14.84 -4.23
CA HIS A 11 34.18 -13.39 -4.05
C HIS A 11 34.68 -12.70 -5.33
N HIS A 12 33.86 -11.90 -5.96
CA HIS A 12 34.31 -10.89 -6.92
C HIS A 12 34.29 -9.52 -6.26
N ASP A 13 35.50 -9.11 -5.89
CA ASP A 13 35.85 -7.77 -5.44
C ASP A 13 36.24 -6.97 -6.71
N HIS A 14 35.49 -5.95 -7.06
CA HIS A 14 35.87 -4.98 -8.11
C HIS A 14 36.38 -3.71 -7.44
N ARG A 15 37.69 -3.73 -7.24
CA ARG A 15 38.49 -2.56 -6.84
C ARG A 15 38.94 -1.86 -8.11
N GLY A 16 38.43 -0.65 -8.36
CA GLY A 16 38.86 0.22 -9.45
C GLY A 16 40.22 0.84 -9.15
N ASP A 17 41.14 0.61 -10.07
CA ASP A 17 42.47 1.19 -10.10
C ASP A 17 42.41 2.66 -10.54
N TYR A 18 43.02 3.53 -9.73
CA TYR A 18 43.51 4.85 -10.13
C TYR A 18 44.98 4.77 -10.49
N PRO A 19 45.45 5.35 -11.61
CA PRO A 19 46.87 5.44 -11.91
C PRO A 19 47.52 6.64 -11.21
N PRO A 20 48.83 6.53 -10.87
CA PRO A 20 49.51 7.47 -10.00
C PRO A 20 50.15 8.65 -10.77
N ASP A 21 50.29 9.75 -10.02
CA ASP A 21 51.15 10.91 -10.26
C ASP A 21 52.51 10.58 -10.87
N GLN A 22 52.85 11.28 -11.95
CA GLN A 22 54.23 11.42 -12.38
C GLN A 22 54.73 12.86 -12.16
N ARG A 23 55.53 12.97 -11.14
CA ARG A 23 56.40 14.09 -10.80
C ARG A 23 57.76 13.87 -11.49
N TYR A 24 58.18 14.77 -12.36
CA TYR A 24 59.56 15.02 -12.79
C TYR A 24 59.70 16.54 -12.95
N GLY A 25 60.58 17.27 -12.33
CA GLY A 25 61.98 17.07 -12.06
C GLY A 25 62.83 17.90 -13.02
N ASN A 26 63.08 19.11 -12.60
CA ASN A 26 64.25 19.95 -12.65
C ASN A 26 65.31 19.70 -13.75
N GLY A 27 65.79 20.82 -14.29
CA GLY A 27 67.06 20.99 -15.05
C GLY A 27 66.85 22.01 -16.15
N GLY A 28 67.20 23.24 -16.02
CA GLY A 28 68.53 23.81 -16.02
C GLY A 28 68.91 24.42 -17.36
N GLU A 29 69.31 25.66 -17.31
CA GLU A 29 70.24 26.34 -18.22
C GLU A 29 69.73 27.14 -19.44
N GLU A 30 69.81 28.40 -19.23
CA GLU A 30 70.34 29.50 -20.03
C GLU A 30 70.46 29.33 -21.56
N ALA A 31 69.65 30.07 -22.26
CA ALA A 31 70.11 30.68 -23.56
C ALA A 31 69.41 32.03 -23.71
N ARG A 32 70.20 33.05 -23.51
CA ARG A 32 70.00 34.46 -23.80
C ARG A 32 69.89 34.61 -25.31
N GLN A 33 68.69 34.91 -25.87
CA GLN A 33 68.63 35.48 -27.24
C GLN A 33 67.52 36.53 -27.32
N GLN A 34 67.98 37.67 -27.63
CA GLN A 34 67.47 38.93 -28.20
C GLN A 34 65.98 38.91 -28.58
N GLN A 35 65.25 39.79 -27.89
CA GLN A 35 63.90 40.22 -28.29
C GLN A 35 63.99 41.21 -29.44
N PRO A 36 63.17 41.02 -30.49
CA PRO A 36 62.66 42.12 -31.27
C PRO A 36 61.41 42.69 -30.60
N SER A 37 61.51 43.98 -30.31
CA SER A 37 60.41 44.74 -29.76
C SER A 37 59.27 44.89 -30.79
N TRP A 38 58.22 44.01 -30.67
CA TRP A 38 57.01 44.28 -31.35
C TRP A 38 56.06 45.02 -30.38
N GLN A 39 55.87 46.31 -30.64
CA GLN A 39 54.79 47.09 -30.05
C GLN A 39 53.51 46.71 -30.81
N PRO A 40 52.48 46.17 -30.14
CA PRO A 40 51.19 46.04 -30.76
C PRO A 40 50.59 47.43 -30.97
N PRO A 41 49.80 47.60 -32.06
CA PRO A 41 49.05 48.85 -32.27
C PRO A 41 48.16 49.10 -31.10
N ARG A 42 48.15 50.32 -30.58
CA ARG A 42 47.14 50.76 -29.62
C ARG A 42 45.81 50.80 -30.33
N ASP A 43 45.09 49.67 -30.29
CA ASP A 43 43.69 49.70 -30.62
C ASP A 43 43.01 50.58 -29.57
N GLN A 44 42.54 51.69 -30.02
CA GLN A 44 41.61 52.54 -29.27
C GLN A 44 40.42 51.74 -29.00
N VAL A 45 40.38 51.16 -27.78
CA VAL A 45 39.14 50.57 -27.22
C VAL A 45 38.16 51.74 -27.07
N THR A 46 37.40 51.96 -28.12
CA THR A 46 36.21 52.78 -28.02
C THR A 46 35.26 52.06 -27.06
N HIS A 47 35.32 52.47 -25.82
CA HIS A 47 34.30 52.14 -24.85
C HIS A 47 32.96 52.67 -25.36
N HIS A 48 32.25 51.85 -26.14
CA HIS A 48 30.85 52.09 -26.35
C HIS A 48 30.19 51.94 -24.95
N PRO A 49 29.67 53.02 -24.36
CA PRO A 49 28.82 52.83 -23.19
C PRO A 49 27.66 51.98 -23.64
N ARG A 50 27.65 50.69 -23.24
CA ARG A 50 26.41 49.91 -23.28
C ARG A 50 25.39 50.68 -22.47
N GLY A 51 24.67 51.55 -23.15
CA GLY A 51 23.52 52.21 -22.59
C GLY A 51 22.65 51.11 -22.02
N ARG A 52 22.59 51.01 -20.69
CA ARG A 52 21.54 50.33 -20.02
C ARG A 52 20.24 50.97 -20.56
N ARG A 53 19.64 50.34 -21.57
CA ARG A 53 18.28 50.63 -21.93
C ARG A 53 17.48 50.42 -20.66
N ALA A 54 17.25 51.53 -19.96
CA ALA A 54 16.24 51.57 -18.92
C ALA A 54 14.95 51.11 -19.63
N HIS A 55 14.59 49.86 -19.41
CA HIS A 55 13.33 49.31 -19.87
C HIS A 55 12.25 50.17 -19.19
N ARG A 56 11.79 51.20 -19.87
CA ARG A 56 10.61 51.94 -19.47
C ARG A 56 9.47 50.93 -19.58
N SER A 57 9.19 50.25 -18.49
CA SER A 57 8.01 49.40 -18.37
C SER A 57 6.78 50.22 -18.68
N GLY A 58 6.22 49.98 -19.84
CA GLY A 58 5.01 50.67 -20.28
C GLY A 58 3.85 50.32 -19.36
N PRO A 59 2.81 51.13 -19.32
CA PRO A 59 1.62 50.84 -18.48
C PRO A 59 1.03 49.44 -18.75
N LEU A 60 1.23 48.92 -19.99
CA LEU A 60 0.79 47.59 -20.37
C LEU A 60 1.56 46.47 -19.67
N GLU A 61 2.88 46.63 -19.46
CA GLU A 61 3.70 45.65 -18.73
C GLU A 61 3.34 45.61 -17.25
N TRP A 62 3.00 46.78 -16.69
CA TRP A 62 2.56 46.90 -15.31
C TRP A 62 1.20 46.26 -15.08
N THR A 63 0.24 46.47 -15.99
CA THR A 63 -1.08 45.83 -15.92
C THR A 63 -0.97 44.30 -16.10
N ALA A 64 -0.14 43.84 -17.03
CA ALA A 64 0.09 42.40 -17.19
C ALA A 64 0.71 41.77 -15.96
N ALA A 65 1.70 42.41 -15.33
CA ALA A 65 2.31 41.93 -14.09
C ALA A 65 1.29 41.87 -12.93
N VAL A 66 0.45 42.89 -12.77
CA VAL A 66 -0.59 42.90 -11.74
C VAL A 66 -1.62 41.80 -11.98
N VAL A 67 -2.10 41.63 -13.21
CA VAL A 67 -3.06 40.58 -13.56
C VAL A 67 -2.46 39.20 -13.30
N PHE A 68 -1.22 38.96 -13.71
CA PHE A 68 -0.53 37.71 -13.46
C PHE A 68 -0.34 37.42 -11.97
N THR A 69 0.02 38.44 -11.19
CA THR A 69 0.17 38.31 -9.72
C THR A 69 -1.18 37.96 -9.06
N VAL A 70 -2.26 38.64 -9.45
CA VAL A 70 -3.60 38.37 -8.92
C VAL A 70 -4.02 36.94 -9.27
N LEU A 71 -3.82 36.52 -10.50
CA LEU A 71 -4.14 35.16 -10.95
C LEU A 71 -3.32 34.09 -10.18
N ALA A 72 -2.03 34.35 -9.98
CA ALA A 72 -1.17 33.47 -9.19
C ALA A 72 -1.63 33.34 -7.73
N VAL A 73 -2.04 34.46 -7.11
CA VAL A 73 -2.59 34.47 -5.75
C VAL A 73 -3.90 33.70 -5.68
N VAL A 74 -4.81 33.89 -6.67
CA VAL A 74 -6.08 33.15 -6.71
C VAL A 74 -5.86 31.66 -6.86
N VAL A 75 -4.94 31.24 -7.72
CA VAL A 75 -4.58 29.82 -7.89
C VAL A 75 -3.96 29.25 -6.60
N LEU A 76 -3.09 30.01 -5.96
CA LEU A 76 -2.48 29.58 -4.68
C LEU A 76 -3.54 29.41 -3.59
N VAL A 77 -4.44 30.38 -3.42
CA VAL A 77 -5.52 30.31 -2.44
C VAL A 77 -6.44 29.12 -2.73
N ALA A 78 -6.80 28.90 -4.01
CA ALA A 78 -7.60 27.75 -4.40
C ALA A 78 -6.89 26.43 -4.10
N ALA A 79 -5.60 26.32 -4.38
CA ALA A 79 -4.80 25.13 -4.08
C ALA A 79 -4.74 24.86 -2.57
N VAL A 80 -4.51 25.89 -1.76
CA VAL A 80 -4.52 25.79 -0.28
C VAL A 80 -5.91 25.38 0.22
N ALA A 81 -6.97 25.97 -0.31
CA ALA A 81 -8.34 25.61 0.07
C ALA A 81 -8.64 24.13 -0.24
N VAL A 82 -8.25 23.64 -1.42
CA VAL A 82 -8.39 22.23 -1.77
C VAL A 82 -7.58 21.34 -0.85
N LEU A 83 -6.33 21.70 -0.55
CA LEU A 83 -5.48 20.97 0.38
C LEU A 83 -6.11 20.88 1.78
N VAL A 84 -6.60 22.01 2.32
CA VAL A 84 -7.28 22.05 3.61
C VAL A 84 -8.54 21.18 3.61
N VAL A 85 -9.34 21.23 2.56
CA VAL A 85 -10.53 20.38 2.42
C VAL A 85 -10.14 18.90 2.40
N VAL A 86 -9.11 18.50 1.65
CA VAL A 86 -8.62 17.12 1.60
C VAL A 86 -8.11 16.65 2.96
N LEU A 87 -7.35 17.48 3.66
CA LEU A 87 -6.82 17.17 4.99
C LEU A 87 -7.92 17.07 6.06
N LEU A 88 -8.89 17.99 6.04
CA LEU A 88 -10.01 17.99 7.00
C LEU A 88 -10.99 16.84 6.75
N LEU A 89 -11.22 16.48 5.51
CA LEU A 89 -12.14 15.40 5.17
C LEU A 89 -11.54 14.02 5.43
N GLN A 90 -10.22 13.86 5.36
CA GLN A 90 -9.48 12.60 5.51
C GLN A 90 -10.33 11.40 5.09
N PRO A 91 -10.58 11.19 3.80
CA PRO A 91 -11.49 10.16 3.35
C PRO A 91 -10.95 8.78 3.75
N ARG A 92 -11.57 8.20 4.77
CA ARG A 92 -11.25 6.84 5.22
C ARG A 92 -12.06 5.86 4.41
N ALA A 93 -11.39 4.93 3.74
CA ALA A 93 -12.09 3.86 3.03
C ALA A 93 -12.89 3.02 4.03
N PRO A 94 -14.21 2.82 3.81
CA PRO A 94 -14.98 1.87 4.59
C PRO A 94 -14.34 0.47 4.51
N TYR A 95 -14.34 -0.28 5.61
CA TYR A 95 -13.66 -1.56 5.68
C TYR A 95 -14.51 -2.64 6.36
N LEU A 96 -14.13 -3.88 6.13
CA LEU A 96 -14.68 -5.05 6.79
C LEU A 96 -13.69 -5.57 7.82
N ALA A 97 -14.17 -6.00 8.96
CA ALA A 97 -13.35 -6.63 9.99
C ALA A 97 -14.09 -7.81 10.61
N ILE A 98 -13.39 -8.79 11.14
CA ILE A 98 -13.95 -9.79 12.04
C ILE A 98 -13.54 -9.38 13.45
N ARG A 99 -14.51 -9.09 14.30
CA ARG A 99 -14.27 -8.65 15.69
C ARG A 99 -14.33 -9.80 16.68
N SER A 100 -15.16 -10.80 16.39
CA SER A 100 -15.27 -11.99 17.23
C SER A 100 -15.61 -13.20 16.38
N ALA A 101 -15.06 -14.33 16.77
CA ALA A 101 -15.35 -15.61 16.15
C ALA A 101 -15.37 -16.69 17.26
N ARG A 102 -16.25 -17.67 17.13
CA ARG A 102 -16.35 -18.82 18.02
C ARG A 102 -16.73 -20.07 17.25
N LEU A 103 -16.06 -21.14 17.58
CA LEU A 103 -16.34 -22.48 17.09
C LEU A 103 -17.13 -23.22 18.16
N ASP A 104 -18.49 -23.22 18.08
CA ASP A 104 -19.33 -23.75 19.16
C ASP A 104 -19.34 -25.28 19.23
N ASP A 105 -19.21 -25.93 18.07
CA ASP A 105 -19.28 -27.37 17.98
C ASP A 105 -18.46 -27.86 16.79
N LEU A 106 -17.56 -28.80 17.05
CA LEU A 106 -16.78 -29.49 16.03
C LEU A 106 -16.76 -30.98 16.34
N VAL A 107 -17.44 -31.76 15.51
CA VAL A 107 -17.43 -33.20 15.58
C VAL A 107 -16.79 -33.73 14.32
N TYR A 108 -15.65 -34.41 14.46
CA TYR A 108 -14.93 -35.06 13.39
C TYR A 108 -15.14 -36.55 13.43
N ASP A 109 -15.57 -37.15 12.32
CA ASP A 109 -15.73 -38.59 12.13
C ASP A 109 -14.58 -39.12 11.24
N PRO A 110 -13.54 -39.70 11.82
CA PRO A 110 -12.40 -40.19 11.07
C PRO A 110 -12.75 -41.32 10.11
N ALA A 111 -13.75 -42.13 10.44
CA ALA A 111 -14.13 -43.25 9.59
C ALA A 111 -14.78 -42.82 8.27
N ARG A 112 -15.42 -41.65 8.26
CA ARG A 112 -16.04 -41.09 7.06
C ARG A 112 -15.25 -39.95 6.45
N GLY A 113 -14.15 -39.52 7.09
CA GLY A 113 -13.39 -38.34 6.69
C GLY A 113 -14.23 -37.05 6.67
N ALA A 114 -15.32 -37.04 7.44
CA ALA A 114 -16.33 -36.01 7.41
C ALA A 114 -16.43 -35.31 8.78
N TRP A 115 -16.78 -34.08 8.77
CA TRP A 115 -16.94 -33.31 9.99
C TRP A 115 -18.19 -32.43 10.00
N ARG A 116 -18.72 -32.22 11.20
CA ARG A 116 -19.87 -31.39 11.48
C ARG A 116 -19.47 -30.30 12.43
N ARG A 117 -20.01 -29.09 12.25
CA ARG A 117 -19.71 -27.98 13.14
C ARG A 117 -20.75 -26.88 13.14
N ARG A 118 -20.69 -26.08 14.16
CA ARG A 118 -21.37 -24.80 14.27
C ARG A 118 -20.34 -23.71 14.51
N PHE A 119 -20.32 -22.74 13.64
CA PHE A 119 -19.39 -21.62 13.69
C PHE A 119 -20.20 -20.34 13.79
N ARG A 120 -19.85 -19.48 14.75
CA ARG A 120 -20.43 -18.15 14.88
C ARG A 120 -19.33 -17.11 14.76
N TRP A 121 -19.60 -16.04 14.03
CA TRP A 121 -18.75 -14.88 14.03
C TRP A 121 -19.55 -13.59 13.88
N ALA A 122 -18.96 -12.47 14.32
CA ALA A 122 -19.44 -11.13 14.05
C ALA A 122 -18.43 -10.39 13.21
N SER A 123 -18.91 -9.93 12.06
CA SER A 123 -18.12 -9.15 11.10
C SER A 123 -18.78 -7.79 10.93
N PRO A 124 -18.37 -6.75 11.67
CA PRO A 124 -18.91 -5.42 11.44
C PRO A 124 -18.39 -4.88 10.11
N ALA A 125 -19.29 -4.24 9.35
CA ALA A 125 -18.97 -3.34 8.28
C ALA A 125 -18.83 -1.94 8.89
N GLU A 126 -17.66 -1.33 8.77
CA GLU A 126 -17.38 -0.06 9.42
C GLU A 126 -17.20 1.07 8.40
N ASN A 127 -17.80 2.22 8.68
CA ASN A 127 -17.68 3.43 7.89
C ASN A 127 -17.13 4.56 8.76
N GLY A 128 -15.85 4.83 8.65
CA GLY A 128 -15.16 5.90 9.37
C GLY A 128 -15.39 7.31 8.81
N ASN A 129 -16.14 7.46 7.71
CA ASN A 129 -16.42 8.76 7.11
C ASN A 129 -17.41 9.54 7.94
N ALA A 130 -17.12 10.83 8.20
CA ALA A 130 -17.97 11.67 9.03
C ALA A 130 -19.23 12.19 8.30
N ARG A 131 -19.19 12.28 6.96
CA ARG A 131 -20.19 13.00 6.17
C ARG A 131 -20.83 12.16 5.05
N SER A 132 -20.43 10.91 4.89
CA SER A 132 -20.91 10.08 3.80
C SER A 132 -21.24 8.68 4.28
N GLY A 133 -22.41 8.19 3.97
CA GLY A 133 -22.78 6.79 4.08
C GLY A 133 -21.99 5.92 3.09
N ALA A 134 -21.86 4.65 3.38
CA ALA A 134 -21.26 3.65 2.52
C ALA A 134 -22.25 2.52 2.24
N THR A 135 -22.40 2.18 0.96
CA THR A 135 -23.18 1.03 0.51
C THR A 135 -22.26 -0.13 0.22
N PHE A 136 -22.50 -1.29 0.84
CA PHE A 136 -21.82 -2.53 0.53
C PHE A 136 -22.71 -3.40 -0.34
N SER A 137 -22.15 -3.97 -1.40
CA SER A 137 -22.83 -4.90 -2.31
C SER A 137 -21.88 -6.03 -2.70
N ASP A 138 -22.42 -7.06 -3.37
CA ASP A 138 -21.63 -8.21 -3.84
C ASP A 138 -20.78 -8.82 -2.72
N PHE A 139 -21.32 -8.86 -1.52
CA PHE A 139 -20.65 -9.36 -0.34
C PHE A 139 -20.56 -10.88 -0.39
N GLU A 140 -19.33 -11.39 -0.40
CA GLU A 140 -19.05 -12.81 -0.34
C GLU A 140 -17.83 -13.09 0.54
N LEU A 141 -18.03 -13.86 1.61
CA LEU A 141 -16.94 -14.38 2.44
C LEU A 141 -16.93 -15.91 2.37
N ARG A 142 -15.75 -16.48 2.25
CA ARG A 142 -15.49 -17.92 2.23
C ARG A 142 -14.73 -18.32 3.47
N LEU A 143 -15.26 -19.29 4.19
CA LEU A 143 -14.56 -19.94 5.28
C LEU A 143 -13.85 -21.17 4.71
N VAL A 144 -12.55 -21.26 4.95
CA VAL A 144 -11.68 -22.29 4.36
C VAL A 144 -10.92 -23.00 5.47
N PHE A 145 -10.84 -24.33 5.36
CA PHE A 145 -9.95 -25.18 6.14
C PHE A 145 -9.10 -25.99 5.16
N HIS A 146 -7.77 -25.95 5.32
CA HIS A 146 -6.83 -26.71 4.50
C HIS A 146 -7.20 -26.73 3.00
N ARG A 147 -7.45 -25.53 2.41
CA ARG A 147 -7.90 -25.32 1.01
C ARG A 147 -9.33 -25.75 0.66
N VAL A 148 -10.03 -26.43 1.55
CA VAL A 148 -11.43 -26.81 1.35
C VAL A 148 -12.34 -25.66 1.78
N VAL A 149 -13.20 -25.20 0.87
CA VAL A 149 -14.22 -24.19 1.19
C VAL A 149 -15.34 -24.86 1.99
N ILE A 150 -15.53 -24.39 3.20
CA ILE A 150 -16.44 -25.00 4.15
C ILE A 150 -17.78 -24.30 4.17
N ALA A 151 -17.75 -22.99 3.95
CA ALA A 151 -18.94 -22.17 3.88
C ALA A 151 -18.70 -20.96 3.00
N ILE A 152 -19.77 -20.55 2.33
CA ILE A 152 -19.84 -19.29 1.61
C ILE A 152 -20.95 -18.46 2.23
N LEU A 153 -20.61 -17.26 2.65
CA LEU A 153 -21.54 -16.32 3.24
C LEU A 153 -21.76 -15.19 2.27
N ARG A 154 -23.02 -14.86 2.07
CA ARG A 154 -23.44 -13.74 1.24
C ARG A 154 -24.36 -12.85 2.06
N ALA A 155 -24.38 -11.58 1.73
CA ALA A 155 -25.35 -10.63 2.25
C ALA A 155 -25.96 -9.86 1.09
N ASP A 156 -27.22 -9.53 1.22
CA ASP A 156 -27.86 -8.55 0.36
C ASP A 156 -27.18 -7.20 0.51
N PRO A 157 -27.28 -6.29 -0.49
CA PRO A 157 -26.76 -4.95 -0.36
C PRO A 157 -27.28 -4.24 0.87
N PHE A 158 -26.38 -3.59 1.62
CA PHE A 158 -26.72 -2.86 2.85
C PHE A 158 -25.96 -1.55 2.95
N ASP A 159 -26.54 -0.61 3.70
CA ASP A 159 -25.97 0.71 3.94
C ASP A 159 -25.41 0.84 5.36
N VAL A 160 -24.25 1.50 5.46
CA VAL A 160 -23.63 1.86 6.74
C VAL A 160 -23.60 3.37 6.86
N PRO A 161 -24.26 3.96 7.88
CA PRO A 161 -24.33 5.41 8.04
C PRO A 161 -22.94 6.03 8.30
N PRO A 162 -22.80 7.35 8.18
CA PRO A 162 -21.57 8.05 8.54
C PRO A 162 -21.16 7.76 9.98
N LYS A 163 -19.86 7.52 10.22
CA LYS A 163 -19.30 7.09 11.52
C LYS A 163 -20.00 5.88 12.15
N GLY A 164 -20.71 5.11 11.32
CA GLY A 164 -21.49 3.97 11.76
C GLY A 164 -20.78 2.64 11.61
N SER A 165 -21.33 1.64 12.27
CA SER A 165 -20.95 0.24 12.14
C SER A 165 -22.21 -0.59 12.05
N LEU A 166 -22.29 -1.50 11.09
CA LEU A 166 -23.35 -2.47 10.97
C LEU A 166 -22.82 -3.85 11.38
N PRO A 167 -23.28 -4.43 12.50
CA PRO A 167 -22.87 -5.78 12.90
C PRO A 167 -23.52 -6.81 11.98
N LEU A 168 -22.73 -7.60 11.28
CA LEU A 168 -23.17 -8.76 10.52
C LEU A 168 -22.88 -10.02 11.33
N GLY A 169 -23.90 -10.64 11.86
CA GLY A 169 -23.81 -11.90 12.61
C GLY A 169 -24.10 -13.09 11.72
N TYR A 170 -23.17 -14.05 11.67
CA TYR A 170 -23.33 -15.27 10.91
C TYR A 170 -23.27 -16.51 11.80
N VAL A 171 -24.18 -17.42 11.57
CA VAL A 171 -24.17 -18.76 12.15
C VAL A 171 -24.08 -19.78 11.02
N VAL A 172 -22.90 -20.35 10.86
CA VAL A 172 -22.65 -21.39 9.86
C VAL A 172 -22.89 -22.76 10.52
N ARG A 173 -23.77 -23.52 9.94
CA ARG A 173 -23.94 -24.95 10.26
C ARG A 173 -23.55 -25.74 9.03
N SER A 174 -22.57 -26.60 9.16
CA SER A 174 -22.24 -27.53 8.09
C SER A 174 -22.18 -28.96 8.60
N SER A 175 -22.65 -29.89 7.79
CA SER A 175 -22.63 -31.33 8.07
C SER A 175 -22.07 -32.08 6.88
N GLY A 176 -21.24 -33.08 7.19
CA GLY A 176 -20.73 -34.02 6.17
C GLY A 176 -19.86 -33.41 5.08
N ILE A 177 -18.99 -32.44 5.42
CA ILE A 177 -18.03 -31.95 4.45
C ILE A 177 -16.91 -32.97 4.32
N PRO A 178 -16.74 -33.59 3.14
CA PRO A 178 -15.65 -34.53 2.92
C PRO A 178 -14.33 -33.77 2.84
N LEU A 179 -13.31 -34.29 3.50
CA LEU A 179 -11.92 -33.88 3.36
C LEU A 179 -11.18 -34.89 2.50
N ASP A 180 -10.23 -34.41 1.73
CA ASP A 180 -9.25 -35.29 1.10
C ASP A 180 -8.26 -35.85 2.13
N SER A 181 -7.42 -36.78 1.76
CA SER A 181 -6.46 -37.41 2.66
C SER A 181 -5.56 -36.40 3.36
N SER A 182 -5.16 -35.34 2.66
CA SER A 182 -4.33 -34.27 3.22
C SER A 182 -5.09 -33.41 4.23
N GLY A 183 -6.36 -33.14 3.96
CA GLY A 183 -7.24 -32.42 4.87
C GLY A 183 -7.61 -33.23 6.12
N MET A 184 -7.78 -34.54 5.99
CA MET A 184 -7.96 -35.45 7.13
C MET A 184 -6.75 -35.44 8.05
N ALA A 185 -5.55 -35.66 7.51
CA ALA A 185 -4.32 -35.61 8.29
C ALA A 185 -4.11 -34.24 8.97
N ALA A 186 -4.42 -33.13 8.27
CA ALA A 186 -4.34 -31.80 8.84
C ALA A 186 -5.37 -31.59 9.96
N MET A 187 -6.57 -32.16 9.87
CA MET A 187 -7.59 -32.07 10.93
C MET A 187 -7.15 -32.87 12.17
N GLU A 188 -6.68 -34.09 11.98
CA GLU A 188 -6.16 -34.93 13.07
C GLU A 188 -5.00 -34.28 13.80
N ALA A 189 -4.05 -33.73 13.07
CA ALA A 189 -2.93 -32.99 13.65
C ALA A 189 -3.44 -31.76 14.43
N ALA A 190 -4.35 -30.96 13.87
CA ALA A 190 -4.90 -29.80 14.52
C ALA A 190 -5.67 -30.13 15.81
N LEU A 191 -6.41 -31.26 15.83
CA LEU A 191 -7.12 -31.72 17.01
C LEU A 191 -6.14 -32.25 18.08
N ALA A 192 -5.06 -32.92 17.67
CA ALA A 192 -4.01 -33.37 18.58
C ALA A 192 -3.26 -32.19 19.20
N ASP A 193 -2.97 -31.15 18.39
CA ASP A 193 -2.34 -29.89 18.86
C ASP A 193 -3.28 -29.03 19.73
N GLY A 194 -4.58 -29.35 19.76
CA GLY A 194 -5.58 -28.58 20.49
C GLY A 194 -5.88 -27.22 19.88
N VAL A 195 -5.43 -26.93 18.66
CA VAL A 195 -5.67 -25.66 17.97
C VAL A 195 -6.06 -25.89 16.51
N VAL A 196 -7.27 -25.51 16.14
CA VAL A 196 -7.79 -25.70 14.78
C VAL A 196 -7.74 -24.38 14.01
N PRO A 197 -6.95 -24.31 12.91
CA PRO A 197 -6.83 -23.11 12.09
C PRO A 197 -7.92 -23.06 11.02
N PHE A 198 -8.41 -21.85 10.75
CA PHE A 198 -9.30 -21.54 9.63
C PHE A 198 -8.88 -20.24 8.97
N THR A 199 -9.21 -20.11 7.69
CA THR A 199 -9.04 -18.83 6.98
C THR A 199 -10.39 -18.34 6.50
N VAL A 200 -10.71 -17.09 6.79
CA VAL A 200 -11.83 -16.38 6.17
C VAL A 200 -11.25 -15.47 5.11
N SER A 201 -11.72 -15.62 3.88
CA SER A 201 -11.32 -14.74 2.78
C SER A 201 -12.53 -14.34 1.95
N GLY A 202 -12.52 -13.11 1.45
CA GLY A 202 -13.62 -12.68 0.60
C GLY A 202 -13.47 -11.24 0.14
N GLN A 203 -14.57 -10.73 -0.38
CA GLN A 203 -14.63 -9.39 -0.94
C GLN A 203 -16.02 -8.80 -0.84
N ALA A 204 -16.08 -7.47 -0.89
CA ALA A 204 -17.31 -6.73 -1.06
C ALA A 204 -17.07 -5.53 -1.98
N SER A 205 -18.05 -5.18 -2.78
CA SER A 205 -18.05 -3.93 -3.53
C SER A 205 -18.57 -2.83 -2.62
N THR A 206 -17.78 -1.79 -2.44
CA THR A 206 -18.14 -0.67 -1.57
C THR A 206 -18.30 0.60 -2.40
N ARG A 207 -19.43 1.27 -2.23
CA ARG A 207 -19.72 2.58 -2.85
C ARG A 207 -19.90 3.62 -1.75
N TRP A 208 -19.25 4.75 -1.87
CA TRP A 208 -19.36 5.87 -0.95
C TRP A 208 -19.04 7.19 -1.65
N LYS A 209 -19.41 8.32 -1.06
CA LYS A 209 -19.13 9.63 -1.63
C LYS A 209 -18.01 10.33 -0.86
N VAL A 210 -16.95 10.75 -1.54
CA VAL A 210 -15.89 11.57 -0.93
C VAL A 210 -16.42 12.98 -0.74
N GLY A 211 -16.39 13.46 0.51
CA GLY A 211 -16.93 14.77 0.85
C GLY A 211 -18.43 14.94 0.59
N GLY A 212 -19.17 13.86 0.35
CA GLY A 212 -20.57 13.90 -0.02
C GLY A 212 -20.85 14.18 -1.51
N LEU A 213 -19.81 14.47 -2.31
CA LEU A 213 -19.94 14.95 -3.68
C LEU A 213 -19.52 13.91 -4.73
N VAL A 214 -18.31 13.36 -4.61
CA VAL A 214 -17.75 12.48 -5.65
C VAL A 214 -17.99 11.01 -5.30
N PRO A 215 -18.77 10.26 -6.12
CA PRO A 215 -19.01 8.84 -5.86
C PRO A 215 -17.77 8.00 -6.19
N PHE A 216 -17.36 7.17 -5.26
CA PHE A 216 -16.30 6.18 -5.44
C PHE A 216 -16.85 4.79 -5.27
N LYS A 217 -16.43 3.87 -6.16
CA LYS A 217 -16.70 2.44 -6.07
C LYS A 217 -15.38 1.69 -6.11
N TYR A 218 -15.14 0.81 -5.13
CA TYR A 218 -13.96 -0.05 -5.09
C TYR A 218 -14.29 -1.40 -4.46
N TRP A 219 -13.39 -2.36 -4.65
CA TRP A 219 -13.49 -3.66 -4.03
C TRP A 219 -12.65 -3.70 -2.75
N THR A 220 -13.29 -4.04 -1.65
CA THR A 220 -12.59 -4.33 -0.39
C THR A 220 -12.38 -5.83 -0.32
N ARG A 221 -11.14 -6.25 -0.10
CA ARG A 221 -10.79 -7.64 0.16
C ARG A 221 -10.51 -7.82 1.63
N LEU A 222 -11.08 -8.88 2.20
CA LEU A 222 -10.83 -9.30 3.58
C LEU A 222 -10.11 -10.66 3.56
N ARG A 223 -9.10 -10.78 4.38
CA ARG A 223 -8.45 -12.04 4.74
C ARG A 223 -8.21 -12.06 6.23
N CYS A 224 -8.71 -13.09 6.91
CA CYS A 224 -8.52 -13.32 8.32
C CYS A 224 -8.03 -14.74 8.54
N ASP A 225 -6.96 -14.88 9.29
CA ASP A 225 -6.52 -16.15 9.80
C ASP A 225 -7.03 -16.29 11.23
N LEU A 226 -7.78 -17.38 11.50
CA LEU A 226 -8.50 -17.64 12.73
C LEU A 226 -7.93 -18.91 13.34
N ARG A 227 -7.68 -18.91 14.64
CA ARG A 227 -7.24 -20.08 15.38
C ARG A 227 -8.14 -20.29 16.59
N PHE A 228 -8.62 -21.50 16.78
CA PHE A 228 -9.56 -21.83 17.86
C PHE A 228 -8.99 -22.90 18.76
N PHE A 229 -9.10 -22.72 20.05
CA PHE A 229 -8.83 -23.79 21.00
C PHE A 229 -9.85 -24.91 20.88
N TRP A 230 -9.37 -26.13 20.91
CA TRP A 230 -10.17 -27.33 20.97
C TRP A 230 -10.06 -27.97 22.37
N PRO A 231 -11.15 -28.39 23.02
CA PRO A 231 -12.56 -28.47 22.54
C PRO A 231 -13.43 -27.24 22.83
N ASN A 232 -12.94 -26.21 23.53
CA ASN A 232 -13.80 -25.13 24.04
C ASN A 232 -14.24 -24.12 22.95
N GLY A 233 -13.61 -24.14 21.78
CA GLY A 233 -13.97 -23.33 20.61
C GLY A 233 -13.74 -21.82 20.75
N THR A 234 -12.98 -21.37 21.74
CA THR A 234 -12.63 -19.95 21.86
C THR A 234 -11.56 -19.56 20.85
N ALA A 235 -11.64 -18.36 20.32
CA ALA A 235 -10.58 -17.84 19.44
C ALA A 235 -9.30 -17.56 20.25
N VAL A 236 -8.18 -18.13 19.80
CA VAL A 236 -6.84 -17.89 20.34
C VAL A 236 -6.23 -16.67 19.67
N ASP A 237 -6.41 -16.60 18.35
CA ASP A 237 -5.85 -15.56 17.51
C ASP A 237 -6.82 -15.19 16.41
N LEU A 238 -6.88 -13.91 16.09
CA LEU A 238 -7.73 -13.32 15.10
C LEU A 238 -6.95 -12.24 14.36
N SER A 239 -6.22 -12.65 13.34
CA SER A 239 -5.42 -11.75 12.52
C SER A 239 -6.13 -11.45 11.20
N CYS A 240 -6.56 -10.19 11.03
CA CYS A 240 -7.30 -9.74 9.86
C CYS A 240 -6.55 -8.68 9.07
N SER A 241 -6.57 -8.80 7.77
CA SER A 241 -6.14 -7.76 6.85
C SER A 241 -7.26 -7.41 5.88
N SER A 242 -7.58 -6.13 5.81
CA SER A 242 -8.54 -5.57 4.85
C SER A 242 -7.82 -4.60 3.93
N LYS A 243 -7.86 -4.86 2.62
CA LYS A 243 -7.16 -4.03 1.63
C LYS A 243 -8.11 -3.62 0.50
N PRO A 244 -8.14 -2.33 0.11
CA PRO A 244 -8.81 -1.92 -1.10
C PRO A 244 -8.08 -2.52 -2.31
N LYS A 245 -8.81 -3.08 -3.26
CA LYS A 245 -8.25 -3.46 -4.56
C LYS A 245 -8.38 -2.26 -5.49
N SER A 246 -7.26 -1.66 -5.85
CA SER A 246 -7.21 -0.80 -7.01
C SER A 246 -7.54 -1.65 -8.26
N LYS A 247 -8.42 -1.15 -9.12
CA LYS A 247 -8.62 -1.72 -10.45
C LYS A 247 -7.32 -1.44 -11.20
N SER A 248 -6.46 -2.44 -11.38
CA SER A 248 -5.49 -2.37 -12.47
C SER A 248 -6.30 -2.46 -13.75
N SER A 249 -6.26 -1.41 -14.50
CA SER A 249 -6.79 -1.27 -15.85
C SER A 249 -6.10 -2.25 -16.77
#